data_cf3c608cf2337fbce985cd55c8325032
#
_entry.id   cf3c608cf2337fbce985cd55c8325032
#
_cell.length_a   1.000
_cell.length_b   1.000
_cell.length_c   1.000
_cell.angle_alpha   90.00
_cell.angle_beta   90.00
_cell.angle_gamma   90.00
#
_symmetry.space_group_name_H-M   'P 1'
#
loop_
_entity.id
_entity.type
_entity.pdbx_description
1 polymer ?
#
loop_
_entity_poly.entity_id
_entity_poly.type
_entity_poly.pdbx_seq_one_letter_code
_entity_poly.pdbx_strand_id
1 'polypeptide(L)'
;MRIAVVSAPRHRGIPEYIKSLAKGMEAMGHRVDILDAWTEDGMRLPGYEYIAVCAESVSFWGGKIPDILGKVLGAGSGLVGKKSAAFIKKTGPLFITKALWNVMKAMEKEGMKVNWSEIILNPAHAEALGKRIGA
;
A
#
# COMPACT_ATOMS: atom_id res chain seq x y z
N MET A 1 -10.54 -10.34 -8.45
CA MET A 1 -9.23 -9.92 -8.98
C MET A 1 -8.08 -10.51 -8.17
N ARG A 2 -6.92 -10.55 -8.77
CA ARG A 2 -5.69 -10.84 -8.03
C ARG A 2 -5.09 -9.51 -7.56
N ILE A 3 -4.98 -9.35 -6.26
CA ILE A 3 -4.53 -8.10 -5.64
C ILE A 3 -3.24 -8.34 -4.85
N ALA A 4 -2.25 -7.49 -5.05
CA ALA A 4 -1.07 -7.42 -4.19
C ALA A 4 -1.28 -6.30 -3.18
N VAL A 5 -1.10 -6.60 -1.90
CA VAL A 5 -1.03 -5.59 -0.84
C VAL A 5 0.45 -5.44 -0.49
N VAL A 6 1.06 -4.35 -0.91
CA VAL A 6 2.46 -4.05 -0.60
C VAL A 6 2.51 -3.39 0.76
N SER A 7 3.15 -4.07 1.72
CA SER A 7 3.27 -3.61 3.10
C SER A 7 4.63 -2.97 3.33
N ALA A 8 4.65 -1.66 3.59
CA ALA A 8 5.86 -0.90 3.88
C ALA A 8 5.74 -0.16 5.21
N PRO A 9 5.67 -0.91 6.34
CA PRO A 9 5.54 -0.29 7.67
C PRO A 9 6.88 0.26 8.15
N ARG A 10 6.84 1.01 9.27
CA ARG A 10 8.03 1.59 9.89
C ARG A 10 9.04 0.53 10.34
N HIS A 11 8.52 -0.62 10.79
CA HIS A 11 9.32 -1.72 11.33
C HIS A 11 8.99 -3.01 10.59
N ARG A 12 9.91 -3.97 10.64
CA ARG A 12 9.69 -5.29 10.04
C ARG A 12 8.49 -5.99 10.64
N GLY A 13 7.85 -6.84 9.85
CA GLY A 13 6.65 -7.59 10.23
C GLY A 13 5.42 -7.07 9.50
N ILE A 14 4.33 -7.84 9.59
CA ILE A 14 3.08 -7.47 8.94
C ILE A 14 2.12 -6.94 10.00
N PRO A 15 1.82 -5.63 9.97
CA PRO A 15 0.88 -5.04 10.95
C PRO A 15 -0.52 -5.63 10.83
N GLU A 16 -1.26 -5.57 11.92
CA GLU A 16 -2.63 -6.09 11.96
C GLU A 16 -3.54 -5.39 10.95
N TYR A 17 -3.41 -4.09 10.77
CA TYR A 17 -4.27 -3.37 9.81
C TYR A 17 -4.06 -3.84 8.37
N ILE A 18 -2.86 -4.31 8.02
CA ILE A 18 -2.59 -4.87 6.69
C ILE A 18 -3.35 -6.19 6.51
N LYS A 19 -3.33 -7.04 7.52
CA LYS A 19 -4.08 -8.30 7.51
C LYS A 19 -5.58 -8.04 7.42
N SER A 20 -6.07 -7.03 8.14
CA SER A 20 -7.47 -6.62 8.11
C SER A 20 -7.89 -6.08 6.75
N LEU A 21 -7.03 -5.28 6.11
CA LEU A 21 -7.28 -4.78 4.77
C LEU A 21 -7.43 -5.95 3.78
N ALA A 22 -6.50 -6.88 3.82
CA ALA A 22 -6.54 -8.08 2.98
C ALA A 22 -7.79 -8.91 3.24
N LYS A 23 -8.17 -9.07 4.50
CA LYS A 23 -9.38 -9.80 4.88
C LYS A 23 -10.62 -9.17 4.27
N GLY A 24 -10.71 -7.84 4.28
CA GLY A 24 -11.82 -7.12 3.67
C GLY A 24 -11.89 -7.36 2.16
N MET A 25 -10.76 -7.36 1.48
CA MET A 25 -10.68 -7.67 0.04
C MET A 25 -11.10 -9.11 -0.25
N GLU A 26 -10.62 -10.06 0.55
CA GLU A 26 -10.95 -11.46 0.37
C GLU A 26 -12.44 -11.73 0.59
N ALA A 27 -13.08 -10.99 1.52
CA ALA A 27 -14.51 -11.09 1.76
C ALA A 27 -15.34 -10.74 0.52
N MET A 28 -14.77 -9.95 -0.39
CA MET A 28 -15.41 -9.57 -1.64
C MET A 28 -15.03 -10.47 -2.82
N GLY A 29 -14.40 -11.61 -2.54
CA GLY A 29 -14.05 -12.61 -3.54
C GLY A 29 -12.72 -12.40 -4.24
N HIS A 30 -11.90 -11.45 -3.79
CA HIS A 30 -10.58 -11.23 -4.39
C HIS A 30 -9.55 -12.21 -3.84
N ARG A 31 -8.56 -12.54 -4.66
CA ARG A 31 -7.39 -13.30 -4.23
C ARG A 31 -6.31 -12.29 -3.86
N VAL A 32 -5.88 -12.32 -2.60
CA VAL A 32 -4.97 -11.30 -2.06
C VAL A 32 -3.68 -11.93 -1.55
N ASP A 33 -2.56 -11.38 -1.99
CA ASP A 33 -1.25 -11.71 -1.45
C ASP A 33 -0.67 -10.46 -0.78
N ILE A 34 -0.14 -10.62 0.44
CA ILE A 34 0.57 -9.55 1.14
C ILE A 34 2.05 -9.69 0.82
N LEU A 35 2.60 -8.64 0.20
CA LEU A 35 4.02 -8.60 -0.15
C LEU A 35 4.72 -7.65 0.83
N ASP A 36 5.58 -8.22 1.68
CA ASP A 36 6.34 -7.45 2.65
C ASP A 36 7.49 -6.74 1.94
N ALA A 37 7.45 -5.41 1.89
CA ALA A 37 8.47 -4.62 1.20
C ALA A 37 9.87 -4.78 1.84
N TRP A 38 9.95 -5.18 3.10
CA TRP A 38 11.23 -5.43 3.77
C TRP A 38 11.95 -6.68 3.26
N THR A 39 11.21 -7.64 2.70
CA THR A 39 11.76 -8.93 2.25
C THR A 39 11.52 -9.21 0.76
N GLU A 40 10.56 -8.55 0.13
CA GLU A 40 10.18 -8.77 -1.26
C GLU A 40 11.04 -7.93 -2.20
N ASP A 41 11.37 -8.46 -3.37
CA ASP A 41 12.16 -7.73 -4.37
C ASP A 41 11.31 -6.96 -5.39
N GLY A 42 9.99 -7.13 -5.36
CA GLY A 42 9.07 -6.42 -6.26
C GLY A 42 8.86 -7.07 -7.62
N MET A 43 9.58 -8.13 -7.93
CA MET A 43 9.51 -8.75 -9.27
C MET A 43 8.16 -9.39 -9.57
N ARG A 44 7.40 -9.76 -8.54
CA ARG A 44 6.08 -10.37 -8.71
C ARG A 44 4.96 -9.36 -9.00
N LEU A 45 5.19 -8.07 -8.73
CA LEU A 45 4.16 -7.04 -8.82
C LEU A 45 3.44 -6.95 -10.17
N PRO A 46 4.12 -7.05 -11.31
CA PRO A 46 3.42 -6.96 -12.59
C PRO A 46 2.36 -8.05 -12.84
N GLY A 47 2.44 -9.16 -12.11
CA GLY A 47 1.50 -10.27 -12.25
C GLY A 47 0.13 -10.04 -11.60
N TYR A 48 -0.04 -8.95 -10.88
CA TYR A 48 -1.29 -8.64 -10.18
C TYR A 48 -2.15 -7.66 -10.99
N GLU A 49 -3.47 -7.81 -10.88
CA GLU A 49 -4.41 -6.92 -11.58
C GLU A 49 -4.56 -5.58 -10.88
N TYR A 50 -4.37 -5.56 -9.56
CA TYR A 50 -4.50 -4.37 -8.74
C TYR A 50 -3.43 -4.38 -7.64
N ILE A 51 -2.87 -3.23 -7.34
CA ILE A 51 -1.83 -3.10 -6.31
C ILE A 51 -2.27 -2.07 -5.28
N ALA A 52 -2.41 -2.51 -4.03
CA ALA A 52 -2.69 -1.64 -2.91
C ALA A 52 -1.39 -1.45 -2.12
N VAL A 53 -0.89 -0.23 -2.10
CA VAL A 53 0.36 0.11 -1.39
C VAL A 53 0.01 0.72 -0.04
N CYS A 54 0.52 0.14 1.04
CA CYS A 54 0.28 0.60 2.39
C CYS A 54 1.60 0.93 3.05
N ALA A 55 1.74 2.15 3.56
CA ALA A 55 2.96 2.60 4.21
C ALA A 55 2.66 3.29 5.53
N GLU A 56 3.71 3.52 6.33
CA GLU A 56 3.67 4.32 7.55
C GLU A 56 4.74 5.39 7.44
N SER A 57 4.47 6.57 8.01
CA SER A 57 5.49 7.61 8.08
C SER A 57 6.62 7.18 9.01
N VAL A 58 7.87 7.36 8.58
CA VAL A 58 9.04 7.05 9.40
C VAL A 58 9.60 8.30 10.09
N SER A 59 9.01 9.45 9.83
CA SER A 59 9.43 10.73 10.36
C SER A 59 8.28 11.38 11.10
N PHE A 60 8.55 11.94 12.28
CA PHE A 60 7.57 12.73 13.01
C PHE A 60 7.22 14.02 12.24
N TRP A 61 8.22 14.59 11.57
CA TRP A 61 8.10 15.81 10.78
C TRP A 61 8.31 15.52 9.30
N GLY A 62 7.51 16.11 8.44
CA GLY A 62 7.74 16.09 7.01
C GLY A 62 7.14 14.92 6.22
N GLY A 63 6.52 13.95 6.88
CA GLY A 63 5.82 12.86 6.20
C GLY A 63 6.69 11.89 5.40
N LYS A 64 7.92 11.67 5.83
CA LYS A 64 8.84 10.74 5.16
C LYS A 64 8.32 9.30 5.24
N ILE A 65 8.39 8.58 4.13
CA ILE A 65 7.98 7.16 4.03
C ILE A 65 9.23 6.27 3.94
N PRO A 66 9.10 4.94 4.21
CA PRO A 66 10.25 4.04 4.15
C PRO A 66 10.89 3.99 2.75
N ASP A 67 12.22 4.04 2.69
CA ASP A 67 12.97 3.96 1.44
C ASP A 67 12.76 2.63 0.72
N ILE A 68 12.47 1.56 1.46
CA ILE A 68 12.22 0.24 0.90
C ILE A 68 11.04 0.24 -0.08
N LEU A 69 10.07 1.13 0.10
CA LEU A 69 8.92 1.22 -0.80
C LEU A 69 9.38 1.59 -2.21
N GLY A 70 10.20 2.62 -2.33
CA GLY A 70 10.74 3.03 -3.64
C GLY A 70 11.57 1.93 -4.29
N LYS A 71 12.34 1.19 -3.49
CA LYS A 71 13.15 0.08 -4.01
C LYS A 71 12.28 -1.05 -4.56
N VAL A 72 11.25 -1.45 -3.83
CA VAL A 72 10.35 -2.52 -4.26
C VAL A 72 9.59 -2.13 -5.52
N LEU A 73 9.04 -0.93 -5.55
CA LEU A 73 8.30 -0.45 -6.72
C LEU A 73 9.22 -0.27 -7.93
N GLY A 74 10.42 0.26 -7.72
CA GLY A 74 11.39 0.48 -8.80
C GLY A 74 11.97 -0.81 -9.38
N ALA A 75 12.00 -1.88 -8.60
CA ALA A 75 12.46 -3.19 -9.07
C ALA A 75 11.42 -3.90 -9.94
N GLY A 76 10.14 -3.55 -9.80
CA GLY A 76 9.06 -4.15 -10.59
C GLY A 76 8.94 -3.46 -11.93
N SER A 77 9.41 -4.09 -13.01
CA SER A 77 9.16 -3.58 -14.35
C SER A 77 7.72 -3.90 -14.76
N GLY A 78 7.14 -3.07 -15.66
CA GLY A 78 5.79 -3.35 -16.16
C GLY A 78 4.67 -2.85 -15.26
N LEU A 79 4.95 -1.88 -14.39
CA LEU A 79 3.93 -1.27 -13.53
C LEU A 79 3.19 -0.11 -14.19
N VAL A 80 3.62 0.33 -15.37
CA VAL A 80 3.00 1.45 -16.09
C VAL A 80 1.53 1.13 -16.39
N GLY A 81 0.66 2.05 -15.98
CA GLY A 81 -0.79 1.90 -16.18
C GLY A 81 -1.48 0.95 -15.20
N LYS A 82 -0.74 0.34 -14.29
CA LYS A 82 -1.30 -0.60 -13.30
C LYS A 82 -2.22 0.14 -12.34
N LYS A 83 -3.48 -0.29 -12.28
CA LYS A 83 -4.47 0.29 -11.36
C LYS A 83 -4.06 0.00 -9.92
N SER A 84 -4.17 1.02 -9.08
CA SER A 84 -3.63 0.91 -7.73
C SER A 84 -4.31 1.87 -6.76
N ALA A 85 -4.15 1.57 -5.46
CA ALA A 85 -4.58 2.44 -4.38
C ALA A 85 -3.39 2.71 -3.45
N ALA A 86 -3.36 3.90 -2.89
CA ALA A 86 -2.36 4.33 -1.93
C ALA A 86 -2.99 4.47 -0.55
N PHE A 87 -2.37 3.85 0.46
CA PHE A 87 -2.83 3.94 1.83
C PHE A 87 -1.70 4.36 2.75
N ILE A 88 -2.02 5.18 3.73
CA ILE A 88 -1.09 5.52 4.81
C ILE A 88 -1.76 5.24 6.15
N LYS A 89 -1.04 4.57 7.06
CA LYS A 89 -1.56 4.34 8.41
C LYS A 89 -1.36 5.58 9.24
N LYS A 90 -2.41 6.04 9.93
CA LYS A 90 -2.31 7.16 10.85
C LYS A 90 -1.46 6.77 12.05
N THR A 91 -0.25 7.31 12.16
CA THR A 91 0.70 7.01 13.22
C THR A 91 0.94 8.19 14.17
N GLY A 92 0.39 9.37 13.83
CA GLY A 92 0.51 10.57 14.63
C GLY A 92 -0.39 11.68 14.11
N PRO A 93 -0.46 12.83 14.81
CA PRO A 93 -1.40 13.89 14.46
C PRO A 93 -0.95 14.78 13.31
N LEU A 94 0.34 14.74 12.92
CA LEU A 94 0.91 15.71 11.98
C LEU A 94 1.42 15.05 10.70
N PHE A 95 1.31 15.79 9.58
CA PHE A 95 1.90 15.45 8.29
C PHE A 95 1.45 14.12 7.65
N ILE A 96 0.31 13.60 8.07
CA ILE A 96 -0.19 12.32 7.54
C ILE A 96 -0.58 12.46 6.06
N THR A 97 -1.18 13.58 5.67
CA THR A 97 -1.55 13.84 4.28
C THR A 97 -0.31 13.94 3.39
N LYS A 98 0.74 14.58 3.91
CA LYS A 98 2.01 14.68 3.18
C LYS A 98 2.64 13.29 2.97
N ALA A 99 2.57 12.43 3.98
CA ALA A 99 3.06 11.06 3.88
C ALA A 99 2.27 10.29 2.81
N LEU A 100 0.96 10.44 2.77
CA LEU A 100 0.12 9.81 1.74
C LEU A 100 0.51 10.30 0.35
N TRP A 101 0.72 11.59 0.17
CA TRP A 101 1.16 12.15 -1.12
C TRP A 101 2.50 11.58 -1.54
N ASN A 102 3.42 11.36 -0.59
CA ASN A 102 4.73 10.78 -0.89
C ASN A 102 4.60 9.33 -1.35
N VAL A 103 3.67 8.57 -0.78
CA VAL A 103 3.36 7.21 -1.26
C VAL A 103 2.85 7.28 -2.71
N MET A 104 1.90 8.16 -2.97
CA MET A 104 1.34 8.33 -4.31
C MET A 104 2.40 8.72 -5.33
N LYS A 105 3.30 9.64 -4.95
CA LYS A 105 4.40 10.06 -5.84
C LYS A 105 5.34 8.90 -6.16
N ALA A 106 5.65 8.06 -5.17
CA ALA A 106 6.50 6.90 -5.38
C ALA A 106 5.87 5.92 -6.38
N MET A 107 4.55 5.74 -6.28
CA MET A 107 3.80 4.88 -7.20
C MET A 107 3.73 5.49 -8.61
N GLU A 108 3.39 6.76 -8.70
CA GLU A 108 3.26 7.47 -9.98
C GLU A 108 4.60 7.58 -10.71
N LYS A 109 5.70 7.65 -9.99
CA LYS A 109 7.05 7.65 -10.57
C LYS A 109 7.29 6.40 -11.42
N GLU A 110 6.68 5.26 -11.03
CA GLU A 110 6.78 4.01 -11.78
C GLU A 110 5.68 3.86 -12.83
N GLY A 111 4.91 4.90 -13.06
CA GLY A 111 3.84 4.91 -14.06
C GLY A 111 2.54 4.26 -13.60
N MET A 112 2.40 3.94 -12.33
CA MET A 112 1.19 3.34 -11.79
C MET A 112 0.03 4.33 -11.83
N LYS A 113 -1.18 3.82 -12.04
CA LYS A 113 -2.39 4.63 -12.07
C LYS A 113 -3.09 4.53 -10.72
N VAL A 114 -2.82 5.50 -9.85
CA VAL A 114 -3.42 5.54 -8.51
C VAL A 114 -4.83 6.10 -8.65
N ASN A 115 -5.83 5.25 -8.50
CA ASN A 115 -7.24 5.65 -8.66
C ASN A 115 -7.96 5.83 -7.33
N TRP A 116 -7.32 5.55 -6.20
CA TRP A 116 -7.91 5.75 -4.88
C TRP A 116 -6.80 5.90 -3.83
N SER A 117 -7.06 6.75 -2.83
CA SER A 117 -6.14 6.94 -1.70
C SER A 117 -6.94 7.17 -0.42
N GLU A 118 -6.45 6.65 0.70
CA GLU A 118 -7.11 6.76 2.00
C GLU A 118 -6.10 6.72 3.14
N ILE A 119 -6.49 7.32 4.25
CA ILE A 119 -5.77 7.23 5.52
C ILE A 119 -6.43 6.12 6.34
N ILE A 120 -5.67 5.12 6.75
CA ILE A 120 -6.16 4.02 7.58
C ILE A 120 -6.05 4.42 9.04
N LEU A 121 -7.17 4.36 9.76
CA LEU A 121 -7.24 4.79 11.17
C LEU A 121 -6.95 3.65 12.14
N ASN A 122 -7.46 2.46 11.85
CA ASN A 122 -7.34 1.29 12.72
C ASN A 122 -7.67 0.02 11.90
N PRO A 123 -7.48 -1.19 12.47
CA PRO A 123 -7.77 -2.43 11.75
C PRO A 123 -9.21 -2.56 11.26
N ALA A 124 -10.20 -2.17 12.04
CA ALA A 124 -11.60 -2.23 11.62
C ALA A 124 -11.87 -1.34 10.41
N HIS A 125 -11.28 -0.14 10.39
CA HIS A 125 -11.36 0.78 9.26
C HIS A 125 -10.69 0.16 8.02
N ALA A 126 -9.53 -0.46 8.21
CA ALA A 126 -8.82 -1.12 7.11
C ALA A 126 -9.67 -2.24 6.48
N GLU A 127 -10.32 -3.06 7.28
CA GLU A 127 -11.20 -4.12 6.77
C GLU A 127 -12.35 -3.52 5.95
N ALA A 128 -12.97 -2.45 6.45
CA ALA A 128 -14.05 -1.76 5.74
C ALA A 128 -13.55 -1.19 4.39
N LEU A 129 -12.35 -0.62 4.38
CA LEU A 129 -11.75 -0.11 3.15
C LEU A 129 -11.46 -1.23 2.15
N GLY A 130 -10.98 -2.37 2.64
CA GLY A 130 -10.71 -3.54 1.80
C GLY A 130 -11.95 -4.01 1.06
N LYS A 131 -13.11 -3.94 1.70
CA LYS A 131 -14.38 -4.33 1.10
C LYS A 131 -14.83 -3.40 -0.03
N ARG A 132 -14.26 -2.20 -0.12
CA ARG A 132 -14.60 -1.22 -1.15
C ARG A 132 -13.78 -1.37 -2.43
N ILE A 133 -12.67 -2.08 -2.38
CA ILE A 133 -11.79 -2.23 -3.53
C ILE A 133 -12.44 -3.15 -4.56
N GLY A 134 -12.57 -2.68 -5.79
CA GLY A 134 -13.18 -3.44 -6.87
C GLY A 134 -14.69 -3.55 -6.79
N ALA A 135 -15.30 -2.78 -5.90
CA ALA A 135 -16.74 -2.74 -5.77
C ALA A 135 -17.38 -1.90 -6.91
#